data_a91a7b77bfe6ce64792988f7b8456ffe
#
_entry.id   a91a7b77bfe6ce64792988f7b8456ffe
#
_cell.length_a   1.000
_cell.length_b   1.000
_cell.length_c   1.000
_cell.angle_alpha   90.00
_cell.angle_beta   90.00
_cell.angle_gamma   90.00
#
_symmetry.space_group_name_H-M   'P 1'
#
loop_
_entity.id
_entity.type
_entity.pdbx_description
1 polymer ?
#
loop_
_entity_poly.entity_id
_entity_poly.type
_entity_poly.pdbx_seq_one_letter_code
_entity_poly.pdbx_strand_id
1 'polypeptide(L)'
;MKALVTGGSGFIGSHVVEKLYNKGIQVKCLSKDLLFADELKSLNIEILSGDLNSNLEWESILSDVNIIYHIAGVTRAKSNKEYYEGNFIATKSLIEKCSLHCAALKRFVYLSSLTAVGPSLDDKPVDESSVYHPVSEYGKSKMLAELELLKFRDKIPITILRPSAVYGPRERDMYMYMKSIKRGVQMLIGFNKKYLNLIYVSDLANGIIDSSLSDTAEDQIYFLGSEVSYPNEIIGETIAAILKKKSINLHIPHCMVYLICGVEEIIGKVFNKNVFLNIQKAREITQSKWTCSIEKAKSDFNFSPGISLYDGFLNTFNWYKRMGWM
;
A
#
# COMPACT_ATOMS: atom_id res chain seq x y z
N MET A 1 -7.88 5.59 -24.11
CA MET A 1 -7.87 6.03 -22.71
C MET A 1 -6.43 6.11 -22.24
N LYS A 2 -6.06 7.18 -21.57
CA LYS A 2 -4.70 7.42 -21.07
C LYS A 2 -4.71 7.58 -19.55
N ALA A 3 -3.81 6.89 -18.88
CA ALA A 3 -3.68 6.89 -17.41
C ALA A 3 -2.35 7.50 -16.97
N LEU A 4 -2.37 8.30 -15.91
CA LEU A 4 -1.17 8.69 -15.16
C LEU A 4 -1.09 7.84 -13.89
N VAL A 5 0.03 7.14 -13.71
CA VAL A 5 0.31 6.37 -12.49
C VAL A 5 1.46 7.05 -11.74
N THR A 6 1.18 7.67 -10.60
CA THR A 6 2.24 8.17 -9.73
C THR A 6 2.76 7.05 -8.83
N GLY A 7 4.06 6.99 -8.62
CA GLY A 7 4.70 5.87 -7.92
C GLY A 7 4.66 4.55 -8.70
N GLY A 8 4.51 4.62 -10.02
CA GLY A 8 4.36 3.46 -10.89
C GLY A 8 5.55 2.52 -10.92
N SER A 9 6.76 2.97 -10.56
CA SER A 9 7.94 2.09 -10.42
C SER A 9 8.09 1.48 -9.02
N GLY A 10 7.17 1.76 -8.10
CA GLY A 10 7.15 1.15 -6.75
C GLY A 10 6.52 -0.23 -6.74
N PHE A 11 6.44 -0.84 -5.56
CA PHE A 11 5.90 -2.19 -5.37
C PHE A 11 4.49 -2.35 -5.96
N ILE A 12 3.50 -1.63 -5.44
CA ILE A 12 2.11 -1.74 -5.92
C ILE A 12 1.96 -1.12 -7.30
N GLY A 13 2.55 0.05 -7.51
CA GLY A 13 2.44 0.80 -8.76
C GLY A 13 2.91 0.03 -9.97
N SER A 14 4.01 -0.73 -9.87
CA SER A 14 4.52 -1.52 -11.00
C SER A 14 3.56 -2.63 -11.43
N HIS A 15 2.84 -3.25 -10.48
CA HIS A 15 1.79 -4.23 -10.82
C HIS A 15 0.57 -3.57 -11.48
N VAL A 16 0.19 -2.36 -11.03
CA VAL A 16 -0.90 -1.60 -11.67
C VAL A 16 -0.52 -1.20 -13.08
N VAL A 17 0.70 -0.69 -13.31
CA VAL A 17 1.21 -0.31 -14.63
C VAL A 17 1.21 -1.51 -15.59
N GLU A 18 1.74 -2.66 -15.17
CA GLU A 18 1.73 -3.89 -15.98
C GLU A 18 0.31 -4.32 -16.38
N LYS A 19 -0.64 -4.26 -15.44
CA LYS A 19 -2.04 -4.64 -15.73
C LYS A 19 -2.74 -3.65 -16.66
N LEU A 20 -2.51 -2.34 -16.49
CA LEU A 20 -3.05 -1.32 -17.38
C LEU A 20 -2.50 -1.47 -18.80
N TYR A 21 -1.21 -1.71 -18.95
CA TYR A 21 -0.58 -1.99 -20.22
C TYR A 21 -1.20 -3.22 -20.92
N ASN A 22 -1.37 -4.33 -20.17
CA ASN A 22 -1.97 -5.55 -20.70
C ASN A 22 -3.46 -5.38 -21.09
N LYS A 23 -4.16 -4.39 -20.50
CA LYS A 23 -5.51 -3.99 -20.90
C LYS A 23 -5.53 -3.02 -22.10
N GLY A 24 -4.39 -2.67 -22.68
CA GLY A 24 -4.28 -1.74 -23.81
C GLY A 24 -4.48 -0.27 -23.43
N ILE A 25 -4.38 0.08 -22.16
CA ILE A 25 -4.47 1.46 -21.68
C ILE A 25 -3.09 2.11 -21.82
N GLN A 26 -3.04 3.28 -22.44
CA GLN A 26 -1.81 4.06 -22.52
C GLN A 26 -1.42 4.57 -21.13
N VAL A 27 -0.17 4.36 -20.72
CA VAL A 27 0.30 4.70 -19.36
C VAL A 27 1.43 5.73 -19.43
N LYS A 28 1.25 6.83 -18.68
CA LYS A 28 2.33 7.69 -18.21
C LYS A 28 2.68 7.27 -16.78
N CYS A 29 3.93 6.97 -16.50
CA CYS A 29 4.41 6.56 -15.18
C CYS A 29 5.26 7.66 -14.58
N LEU A 30 4.77 8.38 -13.58
CA LEU A 30 5.54 9.39 -12.85
C LEU A 30 6.13 8.78 -11.57
N SER A 31 7.45 8.81 -11.46
CA SER A 31 8.15 8.24 -10.30
C SER A 31 9.41 9.00 -9.96
N LYS A 32 9.66 9.17 -8.65
CA LYS A 32 10.89 9.77 -8.13
C LYS A 32 12.03 8.76 -8.16
N ASP A 33 11.75 7.54 -7.68
CA ASP A 33 12.70 6.43 -7.61
C ASP A 33 12.35 5.38 -8.67
N LEU A 34 13.31 4.95 -9.44
CA LEU A 34 13.11 3.98 -10.53
C LEU A 34 13.39 2.54 -10.07
N LEU A 35 12.84 2.12 -8.92
CA LEU A 35 13.13 0.84 -8.26
C LEU A 35 12.89 -0.39 -9.15
N PHE A 36 11.76 -0.44 -9.84
CA PHE A 36 11.37 -1.51 -10.76
C PHE A 36 11.19 -1.00 -12.18
N ALA A 37 11.98 0.04 -12.55
CA ALA A 37 11.90 0.63 -13.88
C ALA A 37 12.39 -0.32 -14.96
N ASP A 38 13.31 -1.24 -14.66
CA ASP A 38 13.85 -2.16 -15.64
C ASP A 38 12.78 -3.17 -16.09
N GLU A 39 11.92 -3.64 -15.19
CA GLU A 39 10.75 -4.46 -15.54
C GLU A 39 9.74 -3.67 -16.40
N LEU A 40 9.61 -2.36 -16.13
CA LEU A 40 8.69 -1.49 -16.88
C LEU A 40 9.29 -1.01 -18.22
N LYS A 41 10.60 -0.96 -18.39
CA LYS A 41 11.25 -0.56 -19.67
C LYS A 41 10.95 -1.50 -20.82
N SER A 42 10.65 -2.77 -20.54
CA SER A 42 10.21 -3.74 -21.55
C SER A 42 8.79 -3.45 -22.06
N LEU A 43 8.01 -2.67 -21.31
CA LEU A 43 6.69 -2.20 -21.69
C LEU A 43 6.87 -0.85 -22.39
N ASN A 44 6.25 -0.68 -23.53
CA ASN A 44 6.29 0.60 -24.27
C ASN A 44 5.41 1.66 -23.59
N ILE A 45 5.88 2.17 -22.43
CA ILE A 45 5.21 3.18 -21.59
C ILE A 45 6.07 4.42 -21.44
N GLU A 46 5.44 5.57 -21.26
CA GLU A 46 6.11 6.83 -20.99
C GLU A 46 6.53 6.90 -19.50
N ILE A 47 7.83 6.93 -19.22
CA ILE A 47 8.36 7.05 -17.85
C ILE A 47 8.83 8.49 -17.64
N LEU A 48 8.17 9.18 -16.70
CA LEU A 48 8.49 10.53 -16.26
C LEU A 48 9.24 10.44 -14.92
N SER A 49 10.47 10.93 -14.89
CA SER A 49 11.23 11.04 -13.64
C SER A 49 10.93 12.37 -12.97
N GLY A 50 10.42 12.34 -11.73
CA GLY A 50 10.13 13.55 -11.00
C GLY A 50 9.45 13.31 -9.66
N ASP A 51 9.49 14.34 -8.82
CA ASP A 51 8.79 14.39 -7.53
C ASP A 51 7.50 15.23 -7.69
N LEU A 52 6.42 14.82 -7.04
CA LEU A 52 5.13 15.54 -7.06
C LEU A 52 5.25 16.97 -6.52
N ASN A 53 6.25 17.24 -5.68
CA ASN A 53 6.53 18.56 -5.13
C ASN A 53 7.51 19.37 -5.99
N SER A 54 8.03 18.80 -7.09
CA SER A 54 8.95 19.50 -7.99
C SER A 54 8.21 20.32 -9.04
N ASN A 55 8.94 21.25 -9.66
CA ASN A 55 8.41 22.08 -10.73
C ASN A 55 8.43 21.29 -12.04
N LEU A 56 7.35 20.53 -12.30
CA LEU A 56 7.14 19.79 -13.54
C LEU A 56 6.20 20.57 -14.47
N GLU A 57 6.28 20.30 -15.76
CA GLU A 57 5.36 20.85 -16.79
C GLU A 57 3.98 20.15 -16.70
N TRP A 58 3.23 20.47 -15.62
CA TRP A 58 1.99 19.78 -15.27
C TRP A 58 0.91 19.87 -16.36
N GLU A 59 0.82 20.98 -17.08
CA GLU A 59 -0.10 21.13 -18.19
C GLU A 59 0.18 20.09 -19.28
N SER A 60 1.44 19.91 -19.67
CA SER A 60 1.84 18.88 -20.64
C SER A 60 1.61 17.45 -20.14
N ILE A 61 1.81 17.23 -18.83
CA ILE A 61 1.64 15.89 -18.23
C ILE A 61 0.16 15.51 -18.15
N LEU A 62 -0.72 16.46 -17.80
CA LEU A 62 -2.11 16.21 -17.41
C LEU A 62 -3.14 16.46 -18.52
N SER A 63 -2.82 17.24 -19.56
CA SER A 63 -3.80 17.70 -20.57
C SER A 63 -4.58 16.60 -21.28
N ASP A 64 -3.99 15.43 -21.47
CA ASP A 64 -4.56 14.28 -22.19
C ASP A 64 -4.88 13.07 -21.29
N VAL A 65 -4.78 13.23 -19.98
CA VAL A 65 -5.00 12.15 -18.99
C VAL A 65 -6.48 12.01 -18.69
N ASN A 66 -6.98 10.77 -18.71
CA ASN A 66 -8.37 10.44 -18.38
C ASN A 66 -8.52 9.87 -16.96
N ILE A 67 -7.52 9.12 -16.48
CA ILE A 67 -7.55 8.51 -15.15
C ILE A 67 -6.20 8.74 -14.47
N ILE A 68 -6.25 9.11 -13.21
CA ILE A 68 -5.06 9.21 -12.36
C ILE A 68 -5.11 8.13 -11.30
N TYR A 69 -4.06 7.31 -11.24
CA TYR A 69 -3.81 6.37 -10.15
C TYR A 69 -2.71 6.94 -9.26
N HIS A 70 -3.12 7.60 -8.19
CA HIS A 70 -2.19 8.18 -7.23
C HIS A 70 -1.77 7.14 -6.20
N ILE A 71 -0.71 6.39 -6.53
CA ILE A 71 -0.14 5.30 -5.74
C ILE A 71 1.11 5.76 -4.98
N ALA A 72 1.74 6.85 -5.43
CA ALA A 72 2.90 7.42 -4.76
C ALA A 72 2.60 7.69 -3.27
N GLY A 73 3.55 7.36 -2.44
CA GLY A 73 3.47 7.63 -1.01
C GLY A 73 4.72 7.16 -0.27
N VAL A 74 4.98 7.78 0.87
CA VAL A 74 6.10 7.46 1.76
C VAL A 74 5.58 6.56 2.87
N THR A 75 6.01 5.29 2.86
CA THR A 75 5.69 4.28 3.90
C THR A 75 6.79 4.17 4.95
N ARG A 76 7.99 4.69 4.66
CA ARG A 76 9.15 4.72 5.54
C ARG A 76 9.81 6.08 5.45
N ALA A 77 9.96 6.75 6.56
CA ALA A 77 10.50 8.10 6.65
C ALA A 77 11.53 8.22 7.78
N LYS A 78 12.49 9.13 7.61
CA LYS A 78 13.48 9.50 8.65
C LYS A 78 12.87 10.41 9.72
N SER A 79 11.80 11.12 9.37
CA SER A 79 11.12 12.05 10.26
C SER A 79 9.62 12.06 10.01
N ASN A 80 8.84 12.53 11.00
CA ASN A 80 7.40 12.72 10.83
C ASN A 80 7.09 13.67 9.67
N LYS A 81 7.91 14.71 9.48
CA LYS A 81 7.77 15.70 8.42
C LYS A 81 7.74 15.04 7.03
N GLU A 82 8.61 14.08 6.76
CA GLU A 82 8.65 13.37 5.46
C GLU A 82 7.36 12.61 5.17
N TYR A 83 6.67 12.05 6.19
CA TYR A 83 5.35 11.43 5.99
C TYR A 83 4.32 12.46 5.50
N TYR A 84 4.28 13.65 6.13
CA TYR A 84 3.33 14.69 5.75
C TYR A 84 3.67 15.29 4.37
N GLU A 85 4.93 15.54 4.08
CA GLU A 85 5.38 16.06 2.78
C GLU A 85 5.09 15.07 1.65
N GLY A 86 5.40 13.77 1.85
CA GLY A 86 5.27 12.75 0.82
C GLY A 86 3.86 12.18 0.65
N ASN A 87 3.00 12.25 1.67
CA ASN A 87 1.65 11.69 1.59
C ASN A 87 0.57 12.78 1.52
N PHE A 88 0.61 13.77 2.42
CA PHE A 88 -0.43 14.80 2.48
C PHE A 88 -0.17 15.95 1.51
N ILE A 89 0.99 16.62 1.62
CA ILE A 89 1.29 17.80 0.80
C ILE A 89 1.41 17.43 -0.68
N ALA A 90 2.07 16.31 -0.99
CA ALA A 90 2.18 15.83 -2.37
C ALA A 90 0.81 15.48 -2.99
N THR A 91 -0.10 14.86 -2.23
CA THR A 91 -1.46 14.56 -2.69
C THR A 91 -2.26 15.85 -2.91
N LYS A 92 -2.18 16.80 -1.97
CA LYS A 92 -2.81 18.11 -2.09
C LYS A 92 -2.33 18.83 -3.34
N SER A 93 -1.01 18.91 -3.53
CA SER A 93 -0.40 19.56 -4.70
C SER A 93 -0.86 18.91 -6.01
N LEU A 94 -0.95 17.57 -6.06
CA LEU A 94 -1.40 16.87 -7.26
C LEU A 94 -2.87 17.16 -7.58
N ILE A 95 -3.78 17.07 -6.61
CA ILE A 95 -5.21 17.29 -6.87
C ILE A 95 -5.50 18.72 -7.28
N GLU A 96 -4.80 19.72 -6.72
CA GLU A 96 -4.87 21.12 -7.13
C GLU A 96 -4.46 21.30 -8.60
N LYS A 97 -3.36 20.66 -9.03
CA LYS A 97 -2.90 20.69 -10.43
C LYS A 97 -3.87 19.97 -11.37
N CYS A 98 -4.46 18.85 -10.93
CA CYS A 98 -5.50 18.16 -11.70
C CYS A 98 -6.72 19.05 -11.92
N SER A 99 -7.14 19.79 -10.90
CA SER A 99 -8.25 20.73 -10.98
C SER A 99 -8.00 21.87 -11.98
N LEU A 100 -6.74 22.23 -12.22
CA LEU A 100 -6.36 23.30 -13.14
C LEU A 100 -6.10 22.82 -14.57
N HIS A 101 -5.48 21.67 -14.73
CA HIS A 101 -4.87 21.24 -16.01
C HIS A 101 -5.46 19.95 -16.60
N CYS A 102 -6.39 19.27 -15.92
CA CYS A 102 -6.88 17.96 -16.34
C CYS A 102 -8.39 17.99 -16.67
N ALA A 103 -8.79 18.75 -17.68
CA ALA A 103 -10.20 18.90 -18.08
C ALA A 103 -10.85 17.59 -18.55
N ALA A 104 -10.06 16.61 -19.02
CA ALA A 104 -10.54 15.31 -19.49
C ALA A 104 -10.56 14.23 -18.40
N LEU A 105 -10.31 14.59 -17.13
CA LEU A 105 -10.22 13.64 -16.02
C LEU A 105 -11.59 13.02 -15.71
N LYS A 106 -11.64 11.69 -15.84
CA LYS A 106 -12.84 10.88 -15.55
C LYS A 106 -12.80 10.24 -14.15
N ARG A 107 -11.60 10.04 -13.61
CA ARG A 107 -11.42 9.45 -12.28
C ARG A 107 -10.05 9.77 -11.69
N PHE A 108 -10.05 10.17 -10.43
CA PHE A 108 -8.86 10.27 -9.59
C PHE A 108 -8.93 9.15 -8.52
N VAL A 109 -8.10 8.12 -8.68
CA VAL A 109 -8.01 7.00 -7.71
C VAL A 109 -6.85 7.25 -6.77
N TYR A 110 -7.14 7.36 -5.49
CA TYR A 110 -6.14 7.53 -4.44
C TYR A 110 -5.92 6.24 -3.65
N LEU A 111 -4.68 5.77 -3.62
CA LEU A 111 -4.30 4.64 -2.78
C LEU A 111 -3.93 5.12 -1.38
N SER A 112 -4.89 5.06 -0.47
CA SER A 112 -4.74 5.30 0.95
C SER A 112 -4.21 4.05 1.68
N SER A 113 -4.70 3.75 2.87
CA SER A 113 -4.32 2.59 3.67
C SER A 113 -5.37 2.32 4.76
N LEU A 114 -5.52 1.08 5.19
CA LEU A 114 -6.23 0.73 6.43
C LEU A 114 -5.70 1.53 7.64
N THR A 115 -4.40 1.84 7.64
CA THR A 115 -3.78 2.63 8.73
C THR A 115 -4.30 4.07 8.84
N ALA A 116 -4.92 4.62 7.79
CA ALA A 116 -5.58 5.93 7.86
C ALA A 116 -6.76 5.92 8.84
N VAL A 117 -7.51 4.83 8.87
CA VAL A 117 -8.60 4.65 9.83
C VAL A 117 -8.06 4.16 11.18
N GLY A 118 -7.14 3.22 11.20
CA GLY A 118 -6.58 2.62 12.41
C GLY A 118 -6.97 1.15 12.59
N PRO A 119 -6.51 0.51 13.67
CA PRO A 119 -6.85 -0.88 13.99
C PRO A 119 -8.31 -1.01 14.44
N SER A 120 -8.89 -2.21 14.34
CA SER A 120 -10.19 -2.49 14.95
C SER A 120 -10.11 -2.38 16.47
N LEU A 121 -11.02 -1.62 17.07
CA LEU A 121 -11.08 -1.40 18.53
C LEU A 121 -11.86 -2.49 19.27
N ASP A 122 -12.72 -3.18 18.56
CA ASP A 122 -13.54 -4.29 19.05
C ASP A 122 -13.34 -5.56 18.21
N ASP A 123 -14.31 -6.49 18.26
CA ASP A 123 -14.24 -7.73 17.48
C ASP A 123 -14.74 -7.58 16.03
N LYS A 124 -15.23 -6.40 15.65
CA LYS A 124 -15.72 -6.15 14.30
C LYS A 124 -14.59 -5.59 13.42
N PRO A 125 -14.49 -6.04 12.18
CA PRO A 125 -13.62 -5.37 11.20
C PRO A 125 -14.02 -3.91 11.02
N VAL A 126 -13.06 -3.01 10.80
CA VAL A 126 -13.37 -1.63 10.40
C VAL A 126 -14.01 -1.63 9.01
N ASP A 127 -14.91 -0.70 8.79
CA ASP A 127 -15.59 -0.43 7.52
C ASP A 127 -15.50 1.06 7.15
N GLU A 128 -16.14 1.46 6.06
CA GLU A 128 -16.09 2.82 5.54
C GLU A 128 -16.76 3.86 6.47
N SER A 129 -17.63 3.40 7.38
CA SER A 129 -18.30 4.25 8.39
C SER A 129 -17.46 4.44 9.66
N SER A 130 -16.38 3.69 9.80
CA SER A 130 -15.53 3.70 11.00
C SER A 130 -14.83 5.05 11.18
N VAL A 131 -14.81 5.54 12.41
CA VAL A 131 -14.17 6.81 12.77
C VAL A 131 -12.64 6.71 12.66
N TYR A 132 -11.99 7.73 12.13
CA TYR A 132 -10.54 7.80 12.05
C TYR A 132 -9.88 7.86 13.44
N HIS A 133 -8.96 6.93 13.70
CA HIS A 133 -8.14 6.89 14.91
C HIS A 133 -6.74 6.32 14.61
N PRO A 134 -6.01 6.89 13.63
CA PRO A 134 -4.71 6.39 13.22
C PRO A 134 -3.72 6.39 14.39
N VAL A 135 -2.95 5.30 14.53
CA VAL A 135 -1.99 5.10 15.63
C VAL A 135 -0.56 5.50 15.27
N SER A 136 -0.30 5.85 14.00
CA SER A 136 1.02 6.24 13.49
C SER A 136 0.96 7.56 12.69
N GLU A 137 2.12 8.22 12.55
CA GLU A 137 2.20 9.43 11.72
C GLU A 137 2.00 9.12 10.23
N TYR A 138 2.36 7.91 9.80
CA TYR A 138 2.00 7.43 8.46
C TYR A 138 0.47 7.39 8.27
N GLY A 139 -0.23 6.73 9.20
CA GLY A 139 -1.69 6.68 9.14
C GLY A 139 -2.34 8.06 9.18
N LYS A 140 -1.85 8.96 10.06
CA LYS A 140 -2.32 10.36 10.12
C LYS A 140 -2.10 11.12 8.81
N SER A 141 -0.94 10.94 8.18
CA SER A 141 -0.64 11.60 6.90
C SER A 141 -1.55 11.11 5.78
N LYS A 142 -1.91 9.82 5.76
CA LYS A 142 -2.88 9.25 4.83
C LYS A 142 -4.31 9.76 5.10
N MET A 143 -4.72 9.80 6.36
CA MET A 143 -6.00 10.38 6.77
C MET A 143 -6.14 11.84 6.30
N LEU A 144 -5.13 12.68 6.55
CA LEU A 144 -5.16 14.08 6.13
C LEU A 144 -5.25 14.23 4.60
N ALA A 145 -4.59 13.35 3.84
CA ALA A 145 -4.69 13.33 2.39
C ALA A 145 -6.10 12.96 1.93
N GLU A 146 -6.75 11.97 2.56
CA GLU A 146 -8.16 11.64 2.28
C GLU A 146 -9.06 12.85 2.53
N LEU A 147 -8.94 13.49 3.71
CA LEU A 147 -9.77 14.65 4.07
C LEU A 147 -9.54 15.85 3.12
N GLU A 148 -8.34 16.02 2.59
CA GLU A 148 -8.06 17.06 1.60
C GLU A 148 -8.73 16.75 0.25
N LEU A 149 -8.62 15.49 -0.21
CA LEU A 149 -9.25 15.05 -1.47
C LEU A 149 -10.76 15.21 -1.45
N LEU A 150 -11.41 14.93 -0.31
CA LEU A 150 -12.87 15.07 -0.16
C LEU A 150 -13.38 16.49 -0.42
N LYS A 151 -12.52 17.53 -0.32
CA LYS A 151 -12.89 18.92 -0.63
C LYS A 151 -13.02 19.17 -2.14
N PHE A 152 -12.53 18.27 -2.98
CA PHE A 152 -12.53 18.41 -4.45
C PHE A 152 -13.62 17.56 -5.13
N ARG A 153 -14.49 16.86 -4.39
CA ARG A 153 -15.52 15.98 -4.95
C ARG A 153 -16.45 16.69 -5.95
N ASP A 154 -16.84 17.92 -5.68
CA ASP A 154 -17.73 18.69 -6.58
C ASP A 154 -17.06 19.04 -7.93
N LYS A 155 -15.73 18.82 -8.06
CA LYS A 155 -14.95 19.22 -9.23
C LYS A 155 -14.29 18.04 -9.95
N ILE A 156 -13.94 17.01 -9.20
CA ILE A 156 -13.17 15.85 -9.68
C ILE A 156 -13.79 14.59 -9.13
N PRO A 157 -14.17 13.61 -9.96
CA PRO A 157 -14.63 12.30 -9.50
C PRO A 157 -13.50 11.54 -8.78
N ILE A 158 -13.66 11.30 -7.49
CA ILE A 158 -12.60 10.73 -6.64
C ILE A 158 -13.01 9.35 -6.12
N THR A 159 -12.10 8.40 -6.19
CA THR A 159 -12.23 7.10 -5.51
C THR A 159 -11.06 6.93 -4.55
N ILE A 160 -11.35 6.68 -3.28
CA ILE A 160 -10.34 6.44 -2.24
C ILE A 160 -10.31 4.95 -1.90
N LEU A 161 -9.14 4.34 -1.98
CA LEU A 161 -8.95 2.92 -1.70
C LEU A 161 -8.05 2.74 -0.48
N ARG A 162 -8.53 2.00 0.50
CA ARG A 162 -7.84 1.69 1.76
C ARG A 162 -7.41 0.21 1.77
N PRO A 163 -6.28 -0.14 1.16
CA PRO A 163 -5.83 -1.51 1.20
C PRO A 163 -5.46 -1.94 2.62
N SER A 164 -5.69 -3.22 2.91
CA SER A 164 -5.12 -3.93 4.04
C SER A 164 -3.60 -4.14 3.84
N ALA A 165 -2.95 -4.98 4.65
CA ALA A 165 -1.52 -5.26 4.47
C ALA A 165 -1.29 -5.99 3.14
N VAL A 166 -0.53 -5.34 2.24
CA VAL A 166 -0.28 -5.84 0.88
C VAL A 166 0.97 -6.70 0.86
N TYR A 167 0.89 -7.87 0.23
CA TYR A 167 2.04 -8.75 0.03
C TYR A 167 2.10 -9.27 -1.41
N GLY A 168 3.27 -9.74 -1.81
CA GLY A 168 3.47 -10.28 -3.15
C GLY A 168 4.89 -10.07 -3.69
N PRO A 169 5.12 -10.39 -4.96
CA PRO A 169 6.38 -10.11 -5.66
C PRO A 169 6.79 -8.64 -5.51
N ARG A 170 8.10 -8.36 -5.33
CA ARG A 170 8.71 -7.03 -5.15
C ARG A 170 8.55 -6.43 -3.74
N GLU A 171 7.80 -7.08 -2.83
CA GLU A 171 7.60 -6.61 -1.46
C GLU A 171 8.79 -7.02 -0.58
N ARG A 172 9.31 -6.07 0.25
CA ARG A 172 10.54 -6.28 1.04
C ARG A 172 10.28 -6.69 2.49
N ASP A 173 9.17 -6.29 3.07
CA ASP A 173 8.87 -6.59 4.47
C ASP A 173 8.53 -8.07 4.64
N MET A 174 7.72 -8.60 3.74
CA MET A 174 7.40 -10.02 3.70
C MET A 174 8.62 -10.88 3.35
N TYR A 175 9.52 -10.36 2.50
CA TYR A 175 10.81 -11.02 2.26
C TYR A 175 11.60 -11.20 3.56
N MET A 176 11.70 -10.16 4.39
CA MET A 176 12.40 -10.23 5.67
C MET A 176 11.74 -11.22 6.63
N TYR A 177 10.41 -11.24 6.67
CA TYR A 177 9.66 -12.19 7.48
C TYR A 177 9.86 -13.65 7.02
N MET A 178 9.75 -13.90 5.71
CA MET A 178 10.03 -15.24 5.14
C MET A 178 11.47 -15.68 5.41
N LYS A 179 12.43 -14.76 5.36
CA LYS A 179 13.85 -15.04 5.67
C LYS A 179 14.06 -15.43 7.13
N SER A 180 13.31 -14.83 8.07
CA SER A 180 13.31 -15.24 9.47
C SER A 180 12.80 -16.68 9.64
N ILE A 181 11.66 -17.00 9.01
CA ILE A 181 11.08 -18.35 9.06
C ILE A 181 12.00 -19.38 8.38
N LYS A 182 12.66 -19.03 7.27
CA LYS A 182 13.68 -19.88 6.63
C LYS A 182 14.84 -20.23 7.58
N ARG A 183 15.17 -19.32 8.52
CA ARG A 183 16.16 -19.54 9.60
C ARG A 183 15.62 -20.31 10.80
N GLY A 184 14.36 -20.71 10.77
CA GLY A 184 13.71 -21.50 11.84
C GLY A 184 13.05 -20.68 12.93
N VAL A 185 12.83 -19.35 12.74
CA VAL A 185 12.23 -18.48 13.75
C VAL A 185 11.03 -17.75 13.18
N GLN A 186 9.87 -17.94 13.79
CA GLN A 186 8.67 -17.15 13.59
C GLN A 186 8.55 -16.15 14.73
N MET A 187 8.73 -14.86 14.42
CA MET A 187 8.59 -13.80 15.41
C MET A 187 7.11 -13.40 15.56
N LEU A 188 6.59 -13.51 16.78
CA LEU A 188 5.24 -13.11 17.17
C LEU A 188 5.31 -11.95 18.17
N ILE A 189 4.58 -10.87 17.91
CA ILE A 189 4.62 -9.67 18.76
C ILE A 189 3.58 -9.78 19.87
N GLY A 190 4.04 -9.76 21.13
CA GLY A 190 3.18 -9.95 22.30
C GLY A 190 2.80 -11.42 22.53
N PHE A 191 1.87 -11.64 23.46
CA PHE A 191 1.40 -12.97 23.86
C PHE A 191 -0.07 -13.22 23.48
N ASN A 192 -0.79 -12.14 23.12
CA ASN A 192 -2.17 -12.24 22.67
C ASN A 192 -2.25 -12.55 21.18
N LYS A 193 -3.30 -13.24 20.77
CA LYS A 193 -3.59 -13.47 19.34
C LYS A 193 -3.74 -12.13 18.62
N LYS A 194 -3.10 -12.03 17.47
CA LYS A 194 -3.18 -10.88 16.57
C LYS A 194 -3.74 -11.31 15.24
N TYR A 195 -4.62 -10.50 14.68
CA TYR A 195 -5.27 -10.74 13.41
C TYR A 195 -4.84 -9.71 12.39
N LEU A 196 -4.49 -10.18 11.21
CA LEU A 196 -4.07 -9.34 10.09
C LEU A 196 -4.89 -9.69 8.85
N ASN A 197 -5.53 -8.68 8.27
CA ASN A 197 -6.07 -8.79 6.93
C ASN A 197 -4.92 -8.57 5.94
N LEU A 198 -4.81 -9.45 4.95
CA LEU A 198 -3.77 -9.43 3.93
C LEU A 198 -4.41 -9.42 2.55
N ILE A 199 -3.83 -8.67 1.63
CA ILE A 199 -4.24 -8.72 0.22
C ILE A 199 -3.04 -9.01 -0.68
N TYR A 200 -3.21 -9.96 -1.60
CA TYR A 200 -2.20 -10.22 -2.61
C TYR A 200 -2.15 -9.08 -3.63
N VAL A 201 -0.96 -8.63 -3.98
CA VAL A 201 -0.76 -7.42 -4.80
C VAL A 201 -1.47 -7.46 -6.15
N SER A 202 -1.60 -8.65 -6.75
CA SER A 202 -2.32 -8.79 -8.03
C SER A 202 -3.83 -8.56 -7.86
N ASP A 203 -4.44 -9.03 -6.76
CA ASP A 203 -5.86 -8.80 -6.48
C ASP A 203 -6.10 -7.32 -6.14
N LEU A 204 -5.19 -6.71 -5.37
CA LEU A 204 -5.24 -5.27 -5.12
C LEU A 204 -5.15 -4.47 -6.41
N ALA A 205 -4.24 -4.80 -7.32
CA ALA A 205 -4.08 -4.10 -8.59
C ALA A 205 -5.34 -4.24 -9.48
N ASN A 206 -6.01 -5.41 -9.46
CA ASN A 206 -7.31 -5.57 -10.11
C ASN A 206 -8.35 -4.63 -9.47
N GLY A 207 -8.50 -4.66 -8.14
CA GLY A 207 -9.46 -3.82 -7.44
C GLY A 207 -9.23 -2.31 -7.66
N ILE A 208 -7.97 -1.86 -7.75
CA ILE A 208 -7.62 -0.47 -8.10
C ILE A 208 -8.13 -0.12 -9.50
N ILE A 209 -7.93 -1.00 -10.48
CA ILE A 209 -8.34 -0.74 -11.87
C ILE A 209 -9.86 -0.84 -12.00
N ASP A 210 -10.46 -1.88 -11.44
CA ASP A 210 -11.90 -2.12 -11.56
C ASP A 210 -12.72 -1.01 -10.89
N SER A 211 -12.28 -0.50 -9.73
CA SER A 211 -12.91 0.66 -9.09
C SER A 211 -12.84 1.92 -9.94
N SER A 212 -11.79 2.10 -10.74
CA SER A 212 -11.64 3.28 -11.61
C SER A 212 -12.57 3.25 -12.83
N LEU A 213 -13.01 2.06 -13.22
CA LEU A 213 -13.87 1.83 -14.38
C LEU A 213 -15.35 1.68 -14.01
N SER A 214 -15.65 1.59 -12.72
CA SER A 214 -17.03 1.46 -12.22
C SER A 214 -17.64 2.82 -11.92
N ASP A 215 -18.83 3.10 -12.46
CA ASP A 215 -19.55 4.33 -12.18
C ASP A 215 -20.02 4.39 -10.70
N THR A 216 -20.32 3.25 -10.10
CA THR A 216 -20.73 3.16 -8.67
C THR A 216 -19.60 3.53 -7.71
N ALA A 217 -18.36 3.51 -8.16
CA ALA A 217 -17.21 3.85 -7.34
C ALA A 217 -16.85 5.35 -7.36
N GLU A 218 -17.61 6.17 -8.09
CA GLU A 218 -17.44 7.62 -8.09
C GLU A 218 -17.75 8.20 -6.72
N ASP A 219 -16.83 9.05 -6.23
CA ASP A 219 -16.91 9.72 -4.92
C ASP A 219 -17.09 8.78 -3.72
N GLN A 220 -16.59 7.58 -3.86
CA GLN A 220 -16.68 6.55 -2.83
C GLN A 220 -15.32 6.25 -2.19
N ILE A 221 -15.41 5.66 -1.00
CA ILE A 221 -14.27 5.13 -0.25
C ILE A 221 -14.49 3.62 -0.11
N TYR A 222 -13.42 2.83 -0.26
CA TYR A 222 -13.49 1.37 -0.13
C TYR A 222 -12.29 0.81 0.61
N PHE A 223 -12.52 -0.22 1.41
CA PHE A 223 -11.46 -1.12 1.84
C PHE A 223 -11.23 -2.22 0.80
N LEU A 224 -9.94 -2.52 0.56
CA LEU A 224 -9.52 -3.63 -0.28
C LEU A 224 -8.65 -4.57 0.55
N GLY A 225 -9.13 -5.77 0.79
CA GLY A 225 -8.49 -6.79 1.61
C GLY A 225 -8.88 -8.19 1.14
N SER A 226 -8.46 -9.21 1.86
CA SER A 226 -9.01 -10.56 1.72
C SER A 226 -10.35 -10.68 2.47
N GLU A 227 -11.16 -11.65 2.11
CA GLU A 227 -12.43 -11.96 2.82
C GLU A 227 -12.19 -12.39 4.26
N VAL A 228 -11.03 -12.95 4.54
CA VAL A 228 -10.66 -13.51 5.84
C VAL A 228 -9.46 -12.78 6.41
N SER A 229 -9.53 -12.46 7.70
CA SER A 229 -8.37 -11.98 8.46
C SER A 229 -7.71 -13.15 9.18
N TYR A 230 -6.39 -13.27 9.07
CA TYR A 230 -5.63 -14.40 9.54
C TYR A 230 -4.94 -14.13 10.87
N PRO A 231 -4.93 -15.12 11.82
CA PRO A 231 -3.99 -15.09 12.94
C PRO A 231 -2.54 -15.05 12.44
N ASN A 232 -1.69 -14.28 13.12
CA ASN A 232 -0.28 -14.18 12.71
C ASN A 232 0.44 -15.55 12.73
N GLU A 233 0.02 -16.46 13.61
CA GLU A 233 0.52 -17.82 13.69
C GLU A 233 0.29 -18.56 12.37
N ILE A 234 -0.93 -18.51 11.84
CA ILE A 234 -1.32 -19.16 10.57
C ILE A 234 -0.52 -18.62 9.39
N ILE A 235 -0.26 -17.29 9.37
CA ILE A 235 0.58 -16.68 8.32
C ILE A 235 1.98 -17.31 8.33
N GLY A 236 2.60 -17.40 9.50
CA GLY A 236 3.92 -18.00 9.63
C GLY A 236 3.96 -19.50 9.34
N GLU A 237 2.96 -20.27 9.79
CA GLU A 237 2.81 -21.71 9.51
C GLU A 237 2.67 -21.97 8.00
N THR A 238 1.86 -21.15 7.30
CA THR A 238 1.71 -21.22 5.84
C THR A 238 3.05 -21.00 5.14
N ILE A 239 3.81 -19.99 5.55
CA ILE A 239 5.15 -19.71 5.00
C ILE A 239 6.11 -20.86 5.32
N ALA A 240 6.11 -21.39 6.55
CA ALA A 240 6.97 -22.50 6.96
C ALA A 240 6.69 -23.76 6.13
N ALA A 241 5.42 -24.05 5.84
CA ALA A 241 5.02 -25.16 4.97
C ALA A 241 5.57 -25.00 3.54
N ILE A 242 5.46 -23.79 2.94
CA ILE A 242 5.99 -23.47 1.61
C ILE A 242 7.52 -23.62 1.57
N LEU A 243 8.19 -23.14 2.61
CA LEU A 243 9.65 -23.23 2.73
C LEU A 243 10.13 -24.65 3.08
N LYS A 244 9.21 -25.58 3.41
CA LYS A 244 9.50 -26.92 3.94
C LYS A 244 10.45 -26.88 5.14
N LYS A 245 10.20 -25.91 6.06
CA LYS A 245 10.99 -25.69 7.27
C LYS A 245 10.11 -25.76 8.51
N LYS A 246 10.67 -26.26 9.61
CA LYS A 246 10.08 -26.10 10.93
C LYS A 246 10.55 -24.76 11.49
N SER A 247 9.66 -24.02 12.12
CA SER A 247 9.98 -22.78 12.85
C SER A 247 9.48 -22.86 14.28
N ILE A 248 10.21 -22.21 15.18
CA ILE A 248 9.81 -22.02 16.58
C ILE A 248 9.13 -20.64 16.69
N ASN A 249 8.04 -20.60 17.42
CA ASN A 249 7.34 -19.34 17.73
C ASN A 249 8.11 -18.62 18.83
N LEU A 250 8.70 -17.46 18.48
CA LEU A 250 9.38 -16.57 19.41
C LEU A 250 8.49 -15.37 19.72
N HIS A 251 7.93 -15.33 20.93
CA HIS A 251 7.13 -14.22 21.40
C HIS A 251 8.01 -13.06 21.89
N ILE A 252 7.84 -11.87 21.29
CA ILE A 252 8.57 -10.66 21.64
C ILE A 252 7.64 -9.75 22.44
N PRO A 253 7.89 -9.50 23.73
CA PRO A 253 7.09 -8.57 24.54
C PRO A 253 7.05 -7.17 23.93
N HIS A 254 5.93 -6.46 24.08
CA HIS A 254 5.77 -5.11 23.51
C HIS A 254 6.88 -4.15 23.95
N CYS A 255 7.33 -4.20 25.21
CA CYS A 255 8.43 -3.36 25.71
C CYS A 255 9.74 -3.59 24.92
N MET A 256 10.04 -4.85 24.56
CA MET A 256 11.21 -5.18 23.74
C MET A 256 11.08 -4.66 22.30
N VAL A 257 9.86 -4.70 21.75
CA VAL A 257 9.58 -4.13 20.42
C VAL A 257 9.87 -2.64 20.42
N TYR A 258 9.36 -1.90 21.42
CA TYR A 258 9.62 -0.45 21.55
C TYR A 258 11.10 -0.14 21.77
N LEU A 259 11.80 -0.96 22.58
CA LEU A 259 13.23 -0.81 22.80
C LEU A 259 14.03 -0.99 21.48
N ILE A 260 13.79 -2.09 20.76
CA ILE A 260 14.47 -2.37 19.48
C ILE A 260 14.20 -1.25 18.48
N CYS A 261 12.93 -0.87 18.31
CA CYS A 261 12.53 0.18 17.37
C CYS A 261 13.13 1.55 17.76
N GLY A 262 13.20 1.86 19.04
CA GLY A 262 13.83 3.11 19.54
C GLY A 262 15.33 3.15 19.28
N VAL A 263 16.03 2.04 19.53
CA VAL A 263 17.47 1.94 19.24
C VAL A 263 17.74 2.07 17.75
N GLU A 264 16.99 1.35 16.91
CA GLU A 264 17.12 1.44 15.45
C GLU A 264 16.84 2.87 14.94
N GLU A 265 15.82 3.54 15.48
CA GLU A 265 15.50 4.92 15.11
C GLU A 265 16.64 5.88 15.46
N ILE A 266 17.27 5.74 16.66
CA ILE A 266 18.43 6.54 17.07
C ILE A 266 19.61 6.30 16.11
N ILE A 267 19.91 5.03 15.82
CA ILE A 267 20.97 4.66 14.88
C ILE A 267 20.67 5.26 13.49
N GLY A 268 19.44 5.16 13.01
CA GLY A 268 19.01 5.75 11.74
C GLY A 268 19.23 7.26 11.69
N LYS A 269 18.89 7.98 12.75
CA LYS A 269 19.11 9.43 12.87
C LYS A 269 20.60 9.79 12.87
N VAL A 270 21.43 9.05 13.63
CA VAL A 270 22.89 9.30 13.71
C VAL A 270 23.56 9.08 12.34
N PHE A 271 23.21 8.02 11.64
CA PHE A 271 23.80 7.68 10.34
C PHE A 271 23.03 8.22 9.13
N ASN A 272 22.00 9.05 9.35
CA ASN A 272 21.12 9.62 8.31
C ASN A 272 20.54 8.56 7.35
N LYS A 273 20.13 7.39 7.89
CA LYS A 273 19.59 6.27 7.13
C LYS A 273 18.11 6.06 7.44
N ASN A 274 17.34 5.66 6.43
CA ASN A 274 16.00 5.12 6.64
C ASN A 274 16.10 3.76 7.32
N VAL A 275 15.45 3.62 8.48
CA VAL A 275 15.37 2.34 9.19
C VAL A 275 14.02 1.69 8.99
N PHE A 276 14.00 0.37 9.04
CA PHE A 276 12.76 -0.39 8.88
C PHE A 276 11.91 -0.34 10.14
N LEU A 277 12.55 -0.52 11.29
CA LEU A 277 11.91 -0.49 12.59
C LEU A 277 12.12 0.89 13.23
N ASN A 278 11.03 1.57 13.52
CA ASN A 278 11.00 2.84 14.25
C ASN A 278 9.80 2.85 15.20
N ILE A 279 9.68 3.86 16.04
CA ILE A 279 8.59 3.97 17.02
C ILE A 279 7.21 3.98 16.36
N GLN A 280 7.08 4.56 15.17
CA GLN A 280 5.81 4.55 14.42
C GLN A 280 5.42 3.12 14.02
N LYS A 281 6.39 2.34 13.55
CA LYS A 281 6.17 0.92 13.22
C LYS A 281 5.85 0.09 14.47
N ALA A 282 6.52 0.36 15.60
CA ALA A 282 6.19 -0.29 16.87
C ALA A 282 4.73 -0.08 17.28
N ARG A 283 4.20 1.15 17.14
CA ARG A 283 2.79 1.46 17.41
C ARG A 283 1.83 0.65 16.54
N GLU A 284 2.17 0.43 15.27
CA GLU A 284 1.35 -0.38 14.36
C GLU A 284 1.40 -1.86 14.72
N ILE A 285 2.59 -2.46 14.83
CA ILE A 285 2.74 -3.91 15.00
C ILE A 285 2.35 -4.41 16.39
N THR A 286 2.26 -3.51 17.39
CA THR A 286 1.76 -3.86 18.71
C THR A 286 0.23 -3.93 18.80
N GLN A 287 -0.51 -3.39 17.83
CA GLN A 287 -1.97 -3.51 17.79
C GLN A 287 -2.40 -4.97 17.58
N SER A 288 -3.59 -5.29 18.08
CA SER A 288 -4.09 -6.68 18.06
C SER A 288 -4.85 -7.03 16.78
N LYS A 289 -5.53 -6.08 16.15
CA LYS A 289 -6.45 -6.37 15.05
C LYS A 289 -6.31 -5.33 13.95
N TRP A 290 -5.72 -5.74 12.84
CA TRP A 290 -5.74 -5.01 11.58
C TRP A 290 -6.69 -5.72 10.63
N THR A 291 -8.01 -5.53 10.84
CA THR A 291 -9.07 -6.20 10.10
C THR A 291 -10.00 -5.18 9.45
N CYS A 292 -10.44 -5.43 8.23
CA CYS A 292 -11.38 -4.56 7.52
C CYS A 292 -12.45 -5.39 6.80
N SER A 293 -13.61 -4.79 6.56
CA SER A 293 -14.67 -5.33 5.71
C SER A 293 -14.44 -4.88 4.27
N ILE A 294 -14.72 -5.78 3.32
CA ILE A 294 -14.66 -5.48 1.88
C ILE A 294 -16.05 -5.55 1.23
N GLU A 295 -17.11 -5.69 2.03
CA GLU A 295 -18.47 -5.94 1.53
C GLU A 295 -18.96 -4.80 0.62
N LYS A 296 -18.62 -3.56 0.90
CA LYS A 296 -18.95 -2.43 0.03
C LYS A 296 -18.28 -2.54 -1.34
N ALA A 297 -17.01 -2.88 -1.39
CA ALA A 297 -16.30 -3.08 -2.66
C ALA A 297 -16.86 -4.27 -3.46
N LYS A 298 -17.28 -5.34 -2.77
CA LYS A 298 -17.95 -6.50 -3.41
C LYS A 298 -19.28 -6.09 -4.01
N SER A 299 -20.12 -5.32 -3.29
CA SER A 299 -21.44 -4.92 -3.77
C SER A 299 -21.36 -3.93 -4.92
N ASP A 300 -20.46 -2.95 -4.87
CA ASP A 300 -20.48 -1.81 -5.76
C ASP A 300 -19.77 -2.09 -7.10
N PHE A 301 -18.67 -2.85 -7.11
CA PHE A 301 -17.94 -3.16 -8.33
C PHE A 301 -17.44 -4.61 -8.42
N ASN A 302 -18.10 -5.54 -7.73
CA ASN A 302 -17.82 -6.98 -7.77
C ASN A 302 -16.37 -7.33 -7.39
N PHE A 303 -15.76 -6.56 -6.48
CA PHE A 303 -14.41 -6.85 -6.01
C PHE A 303 -14.35 -8.24 -5.38
N SER A 304 -13.49 -9.11 -5.90
CA SER A 304 -13.33 -10.48 -5.41
C SER A 304 -11.85 -10.85 -5.38
N PRO A 305 -11.21 -10.85 -4.21
CA PRO A 305 -9.83 -11.31 -4.07
C PRO A 305 -9.79 -12.84 -4.26
N GLY A 306 -9.16 -13.30 -5.35
CA GLY A 306 -9.21 -14.71 -5.76
C GLY A 306 -8.00 -15.53 -5.31
N ILE A 307 -6.91 -14.90 -4.89
CA ILE A 307 -5.67 -15.60 -4.55
C ILE A 307 -5.68 -16.02 -3.09
N SER A 308 -5.60 -17.34 -2.85
CA SER A 308 -5.51 -17.88 -1.50
C SER A 308 -4.21 -17.45 -0.79
N LEU A 309 -4.21 -17.45 0.55
CA LEU A 309 -3.02 -17.15 1.36
C LEU A 309 -1.82 -18.03 0.95
N TYR A 310 -2.06 -19.32 0.75
CA TYR A 310 -1.03 -20.28 0.36
C TYR A 310 -0.47 -19.96 -1.04
N ASP A 311 -1.32 -19.80 -2.04
CA ASP A 311 -0.90 -19.52 -3.42
C ASP A 311 -0.19 -18.18 -3.54
N GLY A 312 -0.68 -17.16 -2.85
CA GLY A 312 -0.05 -15.85 -2.80
C GLY A 312 1.37 -15.89 -2.24
N PHE A 313 1.58 -16.59 -1.12
CA PHE A 313 2.92 -16.79 -0.56
C PHE A 313 3.80 -17.69 -1.42
N LEU A 314 3.25 -18.73 -2.04
CA LEU A 314 3.99 -19.58 -2.95
C LEU A 314 4.49 -18.81 -4.18
N ASN A 315 3.62 -18.00 -4.79
CA ASN A 315 3.96 -17.14 -5.92
C ASN A 315 5.02 -16.10 -5.53
N THR A 316 4.88 -15.51 -4.34
CA THR A 316 5.84 -14.55 -3.79
C THR A 316 7.21 -15.20 -3.58
N PHE A 317 7.24 -16.39 -2.96
CA PHE A 317 8.47 -17.14 -2.75
C PHE A 317 9.17 -17.54 -4.04
N ASN A 318 8.40 -18.01 -5.03
CA ASN A 318 8.93 -18.38 -6.34
C ASN A 318 9.54 -17.16 -7.06
N TRP A 319 8.92 -15.99 -6.93
CA TRP A 319 9.47 -14.75 -7.45
C TRP A 319 10.79 -14.37 -6.74
N TYR A 320 10.84 -14.39 -5.40
CA TYR A 320 12.06 -14.09 -4.64
C TYR A 320 13.19 -15.04 -5.04
N LYS A 321 12.89 -16.32 -5.24
CA LYS A 321 13.87 -17.31 -5.67
C LYS A 321 14.40 -17.02 -7.08
N ARG A 322 13.51 -16.71 -8.03
CA ARG A 322 13.88 -16.36 -9.40
C ARG A 322 14.75 -15.10 -9.47
N MET A 323 14.48 -14.13 -8.62
CA MET A 323 15.23 -12.86 -8.55
C MET A 323 16.48 -12.93 -7.66
N GLY A 324 16.83 -14.10 -7.15
CA GLY A 324 18.02 -14.29 -6.31
C GLY A 324 17.92 -13.66 -4.92
N TRP A 325 16.73 -13.33 -4.44
CA TRP A 325 16.53 -12.77 -3.10
C TRP A 325 16.57 -13.88 -2.03
N MET A 326 16.16 -15.11 -2.36
CA MET A 326 16.10 -16.28 -1.44
C MET A 326 16.80 -17.53 -2.00
#